data_61aadc530c19565e3076d4e52622cf49
#
_entry.id   61aadc530c19565e3076d4e52622cf49
#
_cell.length_a   1.000
_cell.length_b   1.000
_cell.length_c   1.000
_cell.angle_alpha   90.00
_cell.angle_beta   90.00
_cell.angle_gamma   90.00
#
_symmetry.space_group_name_H-M   'P 1'
#
loop_
_entity.id
_entity.type
_entity.pdbx_description
1 polymer ?
#
loop_
_entity_poly.entity_id
_entity_poly.type
_entity_poly.pdbx_seq_one_letter_code
_entity_poly.pdbx_strand_id
1 'polypeptide(L)'
;DIDFLKWAWAFNKSCNKIHVAKAIPIIKDISLLSQELYVEIKKSENFKFHYEKKGLLMLCQTDKMLEEEIYTAKIAENQGLDVVELNKKDIAELEPHVKIEAKGATYYRCDSHSTPHEFMEEMKAYLIANGVEFFSNEKVIDFNIQGDKLVSVITDKQLLNADEIVLASGTWTNLLSKKIGVHILLQAGKGYRINSEQNTKITIPAILAE
;
A
#
# COMPACT_ATOMS: atom_id res chain seq x y z
N ASP A 1 10.30 -24.57 2.78
CA ASP A 1 8.90 -24.35 3.16
C ASP A 1 8.01 -24.64 1.96
N ILE A 2 7.07 -25.61 2.11
CA ILE A 2 6.16 -26.04 1.04
C ILE A 2 5.19 -24.92 0.64
N ASP A 3 4.74 -24.11 1.59
CA ASP A 3 3.83 -23.01 1.32
C ASP A 3 4.53 -21.92 0.48
N PHE A 4 5.82 -21.66 0.73
CA PHE A 4 6.61 -20.78 -0.13
C PHE A 4 6.74 -21.32 -1.57
N LEU A 5 6.99 -22.60 -1.75
CA LEU A 5 7.10 -23.20 -3.09
C LEU A 5 5.77 -23.13 -3.85
N LYS A 6 4.64 -23.38 -3.18
CA LYS A 6 3.31 -23.23 -3.76
C LYS A 6 3.03 -21.77 -4.18
N TRP A 7 3.39 -20.82 -3.30
CA TRP A 7 3.28 -19.40 -3.60
C TRP A 7 4.16 -19.01 -4.79
N ALA A 8 5.45 -19.40 -4.78
CA ALA A 8 6.39 -19.06 -5.84
C ALA A 8 5.94 -19.62 -7.20
N TRP A 9 5.41 -20.85 -7.23
CA TRP A 9 4.86 -21.44 -8.45
C TRP A 9 3.63 -20.68 -8.94
N ALA A 10 2.68 -20.35 -8.08
CA ALA A 10 1.48 -19.58 -8.41
C ALA A 10 1.83 -18.15 -8.87
N PHE A 11 2.78 -17.50 -8.19
CA PHE A 11 3.30 -16.19 -8.57
C PHE A 11 3.92 -16.22 -9.97
N ASN A 12 4.84 -17.17 -10.25
CA ASN A 12 5.46 -17.32 -11.56
C ASN A 12 4.42 -17.56 -12.68
N LYS A 13 3.40 -18.37 -12.41
CA LYS A 13 2.30 -18.60 -13.36
C LYS A 13 1.50 -17.32 -13.66
N SER A 14 1.41 -16.40 -12.70
CA SER A 14 0.71 -15.13 -12.84
C SER A 14 1.57 -14.03 -13.47
N CYS A 15 2.90 -14.20 -13.54
CA CYS A 15 3.84 -13.27 -14.16
C CYS A 15 3.77 -13.34 -15.69
N ASN A 16 2.65 -12.91 -16.27
CA ASN A 16 2.46 -12.85 -17.71
C ASN A 16 1.67 -11.60 -18.12
N LYS A 17 1.86 -11.17 -19.38
CA LYS A 17 1.27 -9.94 -19.91
C LYS A 17 -0.26 -9.91 -19.83
N ILE A 18 -0.92 -11.05 -20.03
CA ILE A 18 -2.39 -11.14 -20.00
C ILE A 18 -2.91 -10.90 -18.58
N HIS A 19 -2.27 -11.51 -17.56
CA HIS A 19 -2.64 -11.31 -16.17
C HIS A 19 -2.40 -9.86 -15.74
N VAL A 20 -1.24 -9.31 -16.08
CA VAL A 20 -0.89 -7.92 -15.78
C VAL A 20 -1.90 -6.95 -16.41
N ALA A 21 -2.23 -7.14 -17.69
CA ALA A 21 -3.20 -6.28 -18.38
C ALA A 21 -4.60 -6.30 -17.74
N LYS A 22 -5.01 -7.43 -17.16
CA LYS A 22 -6.28 -7.53 -16.40
C LYS A 22 -6.20 -6.90 -15.02
N ALA A 23 -5.03 -6.96 -14.37
CA ALA A 23 -4.85 -6.44 -13.01
C ALA A 23 -4.73 -4.90 -12.97
N ILE A 24 -4.10 -4.29 -13.98
CA ILE A 24 -3.84 -2.84 -14.04
C ILE A 24 -5.09 -1.99 -13.76
N PRO A 25 -6.23 -2.14 -14.48
CA PRO A 25 -7.39 -1.31 -14.24
C PRO A 25 -7.97 -1.50 -12.84
N ILE A 26 -7.96 -2.73 -12.32
CA ILE A 26 -8.49 -3.03 -10.98
C ILE A 26 -7.64 -2.35 -9.89
N ILE A 27 -6.31 -2.48 -9.99
CA ILE A 27 -5.37 -1.86 -9.04
C ILE A 27 -5.49 -0.34 -9.12
N LYS A 28 -5.56 0.22 -10.34
CA LYS A 28 -5.76 1.66 -10.53
C LYS A 28 -7.04 2.15 -9.84
N ASP A 29 -8.17 1.50 -10.10
CA ASP A 29 -9.46 1.92 -9.57
C ASP A 29 -9.50 1.86 -8.02
N ILE A 30 -8.94 0.79 -7.42
CA ILE A 30 -8.79 0.68 -5.96
C ILE A 30 -7.87 1.78 -5.41
N SER A 31 -6.77 2.08 -6.10
CA SER A 31 -5.84 3.13 -5.66
C SER A 31 -6.45 4.52 -5.71
N LEU A 32 -7.19 4.83 -6.78
CA LEU A 32 -7.90 6.12 -6.90
C LEU A 32 -9.01 6.24 -5.85
N LEU A 33 -9.79 5.18 -5.62
CA LEU A 33 -10.79 5.15 -4.54
C LEU A 33 -10.13 5.38 -3.17
N SER A 34 -8.98 4.76 -2.93
CA SER A 34 -8.22 4.98 -1.69
C SER A 34 -7.81 6.45 -1.53
N GLN A 35 -7.33 7.10 -2.59
CA GLN A 35 -7.00 8.53 -2.55
C GLN A 35 -8.23 9.39 -2.24
N GLU A 36 -9.37 9.12 -2.86
CA GLU A 36 -10.64 9.83 -2.60
C GLU A 36 -11.03 9.71 -1.13
N LEU A 37 -11.01 8.49 -0.57
CA LEU A 37 -11.34 8.24 0.83
C LEU A 37 -10.38 8.96 1.80
N TYR A 38 -9.07 8.99 1.53
CA TYR A 38 -8.12 9.75 2.33
C TYR A 38 -8.41 11.25 2.30
N VAL A 39 -8.76 11.80 1.13
CA VAL A 39 -9.15 13.22 0.99
C VAL A 39 -10.45 13.51 1.76
N GLU A 40 -11.43 12.63 1.70
CA GLU A 40 -12.70 12.79 2.44
C GLU A 40 -12.46 12.76 3.94
N ILE A 41 -11.70 11.78 4.45
CA ILE A 41 -11.35 11.70 5.87
C ILE A 41 -10.61 12.96 6.32
N LYS A 42 -9.63 13.43 5.54
CA LYS A 42 -8.86 14.63 5.88
C LYS A 42 -9.70 15.91 5.88
N LYS A 43 -10.76 16.00 5.08
CA LYS A 43 -11.68 17.15 5.07
C LYS A 43 -12.56 17.20 6.32
N SER A 44 -12.71 16.09 7.05
CA SER A 44 -13.43 16.10 8.31
C SER A 44 -12.60 16.81 9.38
N GLU A 45 -13.26 17.56 10.28
CA GLU A 45 -12.60 18.34 11.33
C GLU A 45 -11.87 17.46 12.37
N ASN A 46 -12.10 16.13 12.32
CA ASN A 46 -11.57 15.17 13.27
C ASN A 46 -10.17 14.66 12.94
N PHE A 47 -9.64 14.94 11.72
CA PHE A 47 -8.39 14.36 11.24
C PHE A 47 -7.40 15.41 10.74
N LYS A 48 -6.16 15.36 11.22
CA LYS A 48 -5.09 16.32 10.89
C LYS A 48 -3.83 15.68 10.31
N PHE A 49 -3.81 14.35 10.17
CA PHE A 49 -2.66 13.60 9.67
C PHE A 49 -2.11 14.19 8.38
N HIS A 50 -0.81 14.00 8.16
CA HIS A 50 -0.17 14.47 6.93
C HIS A 50 -0.64 13.67 5.72
N TYR A 51 -1.19 14.38 4.74
CA TYR A 51 -1.57 13.85 3.43
C TYR A 51 -1.40 14.93 2.38
N GLU A 52 -0.59 14.65 1.35
CA GLU A 52 -0.31 15.60 0.28
C GLU A 52 -0.34 14.91 -1.09
N LYS A 53 -0.86 15.64 -2.08
CA LYS A 53 -0.84 15.24 -3.49
C LYS A 53 0.29 16.00 -4.20
N LYS A 54 1.52 15.52 -4.01
CA LYS A 54 2.74 16.09 -4.61
C LYS A 54 3.32 15.23 -5.73
N GLY A 55 2.67 14.11 -6.03
CA GLY A 55 3.16 13.14 -7.00
C GLY A 55 4.34 12.32 -6.49
N LEU A 56 4.92 11.55 -7.39
CA LEU A 56 6.09 10.69 -7.18
C LEU A 56 7.06 10.81 -8.34
N LEU A 57 8.33 11.05 -8.04
CA LEU A 57 9.42 11.02 -9.01
C LEU A 57 10.07 9.63 -9.04
N MET A 58 10.09 9.01 -10.21
CA MET A 58 10.88 7.81 -10.47
C MET A 58 12.18 8.24 -11.16
N LEU A 59 13.25 8.37 -10.39
CA LEU A 59 14.56 8.82 -10.87
C LEU A 59 15.35 7.63 -11.40
N CYS A 60 15.76 7.67 -12.67
CA CYS A 60 16.48 6.58 -13.33
C CYS A 60 17.95 6.90 -13.48
N GLN A 61 18.83 6.02 -12.96
CA GLN A 61 20.28 6.21 -13.02
C GLN A 61 20.91 5.69 -14.32
N THR A 62 20.26 4.74 -14.99
CA THR A 62 20.74 4.14 -16.24
C THR A 62 19.78 4.39 -17.39
N ASP A 63 20.30 4.39 -18.62
CA ASP A 63 19.46 4.56 -19.81
C ASP A 63 18.47 3.41 -19.98
N LYS A 64 18.86 2.18 -19.62
CA LYS A 64 17.99 1.01 -19.63
C LYS A 64 16.80 1.18 -18.70
N MET A 65 17.03 1.58 -17.45
CA MET A 65 15.95 1.81 -16.48
C MET A 65 15.03 2.93 -16.93
N LEU A 66 15.58 3.97 -17.54
CA LEU A 66 14.78 5.07 -18.07
C LEU A 66 13.84 4.60 -19.20
N GLU A 67 14.32 3.76 -20.11
CA GLU A 67 13.51 3.19 -21.17
C GLU A 67 12.38 2.29 -20.62
N GLU A 68 12.69 1.43 -19.62
CA GLU A 68 11.72 0.56 -18.96
C GLU A 68 10.67 1.38 -18.20
N GLU A 69 11.08 2.45 -17.52
CA GLU A 69 10.19 3.31 -16.75
C GLU A 69 9.31 4.17 -17.67
N ILE A 70 9.83 4.69 -18.79
CA ILE A 70 9.05 5.38 -19.81
C ILE A 70 7.99 4.45 -20.42
N TYR A 71 8.33 3.18 -20.64
CA TYR A 71 7.35 2.19 -21.08
C TYR A 71 6.23 2.00 -20.06
N THR A 72 6.57 1.93 -18.79
CA THR A 72 5.60 1.82 -17.66
C THR A 72 4.74 3.07 -17.56
N ALA A 73 5.34 4.25 -17.67
CA ALA A 73 4.64 5.54 -17.69
C ALA A 73 3.60 5.64 -18.82
N LYS A 74 3.94 5.16 -20.01
CA LYS A 74 2.98 5.10 -21.15
C LYS A 74 1.80 4.18 -20.88
N ILE A 75 2.01 3.07 -20.17
CA ILE A 75 0.90 2.21 -19.73
C ILE A 75 -0.02 2.96 -18.78
N ALA A 76 0.54 3.69 -17.81
CA ALA A 76 -0.21 4.48 -16.85
C ALA A 76 -0.98 5.63 -17.53
N GLU A 77 -0.36 6.35 -18.46
CA GLU A 77 -0.97 7.40 -19.27
C GLU A 77 -2.16 6.86 -20.08
N ASN A 78 -2.02 5.68 -20.70
CA ASN A 78 -3.10 5.01 -21.43
C ASN A 78 -4.28 4.59 -20.51
N GLN A 79 -4.05 4.51 -19.20
CA GLN A 79 -5.09 4.32 -18.20
C GLN A 79 -5.70 5.64 -17.69
N GLY A 80 -5.30 6.78 -18.26
CA GLY A 80 -5.77 8.11 -17.90
C GLY A 80 -5.11 8.72 -16.67
N LEU A 81 -3.95 8.19 -16.24
CA LEU A 81 -3.17 8.77 -15.15
C LEU A 81 -2.30 9.92 -15.66
N ASP A 82 -2.15 10.96 -14.85
CA ASP A 82 -1.29 12.11 -15.16
C ASP A 82 0.17 11.77 -14.84
N VAL A 83 0.91 11.45 -15.90
CA VAL A 83 2.34 11.10 -15.83
C VAL A 83 3.09 11.87 -16.91
N VAL A 84 4.28 12.37 -16.59
CA VAL A 84 5.14 13.07 -17.55
C VAL A 84 6.58 12.56 -17.50
N GLU A 85 7.23 12.54 -18.66
CA GLU A 85 8.67 12.27 -18.77
C GLU A 85 9.45 13.55 -18.48
N LEU A 86 10.54 13.45 -17.71
CA LEU A 86 11.39 14.56 -17.33
C LEU A 86 12.83 14.28 -17.75
N ASN A 87 13.45 15.24 -18.45
CA ASN A 87 14.88 15.24 -18.69
C ASN A 87 15.63 15.86 -17.50
N LYS A 88 16.97 15.89 -17.55
CA LYS A 88 17.83 16.43 -16.48
C LYS A 88 17.53 17.90 -16.14
N LYS A 89 17.17 18.70 -17.14
CA LYS A 89 16.86 20.13 -16.95
C LYS A 89 15.53 20.27 -16.22
N ASP A 90 14.52 19.51 -16.64
CA ASP A 90 13.19 19.52 -16.01
C ASP A 90 13.28 19.08 -14.54
N ILE A 91 14.09 18.05 -14.23
CA ILE A 91 14.35 17.61 -12.85
C ILE A 91 15.00 18.72 -12.02
N ALA A 92 15.99 19.42 -12.57
CA ALA A 92 16.68 20.52 -11.88
C ALA A 92 15.76 21.75 -11.66
N GLU A 93 14.83 22.01 -12.57
CA GLU A 93 13.81 23.05 -12.42
C GLU A 93 12.77 22.68 -11.37
N LEU A 94 12.39 21.42 -11.29
CA LEU A 94 11.41 20.89 -10.36
C LEU A 94 11.94 20.81 -8.91
N GLU A 95 13.22 20.44 -8.76
CA GLU A 95 13.93 20.32 -7.47
C GLU A 95 15.19 21.20 -7.41
N PRO A 96 15.03 22.54 -7.41
CA PRO A 96 16.14 23.47 -7.59
C PRO A 96 17.12 23.53 -6.40
N HIS A 97 16.73 22.98 -5.26
CA HIS A 97 17.53 23.01 -4.04
C HIS A 97 18.40 21.78 -3.82
N VAL A 98 18.29 20.79 -4.71
CA VAL A 98 19.01 19.51 -4.63
C VAL A 98 19.64 19.18 -5.96
N LYS A 99 20.95 18.85 -5.94
CA LYS A 99 21.60 18.27 -7.12
C LYS A 99 21.23 16.80 -7.23
N ILE A 100 20.40 16.46 -8.21
CA ILE A 100 19.98 15.09 -8.49
C ILE A 100 20.77 14.55 -9.68
N GLU A 101 21.48 13.43 -9.47
CA GLU A 101 22.21 12.75 -10.53
C GLU A 101 21.36 11.59 -11.07
N ALA A 102 20.63 11.87 -12.14
CA ALA A 102 19.82 10.89 -12.85
C ALA A 102 19.97 11.08 -14.37
N LYS A 103 19.68 10.06 -15.17
CA LYS A 103 19.59 10.13 -16.63
C LYS A 103 18.32 10.85 -17.08
N GLY A 104 17.24 10.63 -16.38
CA GLY A 104 15.91 11.18 -16.53
C GLY A 104 15.01 10.67 -15.45
N ALA A 105 13.75 11.02 -15.51
CA ALA A 105 12.72 10.57 -14.59
C ALA A 105 11.35 10.45 -15.26
N THR A 106 10.44 9.73 -14.63
CA THR A 106 9.00 9.91 -14.85
C THR A 106 8.38 10.52 -13.60
N TYR A 107 7.43 11.42 -13.78
CA TYR A 107 6.74 12.09 -12.70
C TYR A 107 5.26 11.76 -12.73
N TYR A 108 4.83 10.94 -11.77
CA TYR A 108 3.45 10.56 -11.55
C TYR A 108 2.75 11.65 -10.74
N ARG A 109 2.21 12.67 -11.41
CA ARG A 109 1.53 13.79 -10.76
C ARG A 109 0.25 13.39 -10.04
N CYS A 110 -0.33 12.27 -10.46
CA CYS A 110 -1.53 11.70 -9.84
C CYS A 110 -1.27 11.09 -8.46
N ASP A 111 -0.02 10.87 -8.07
CA ASP A 111 0.30 10.17 -6.82
C ASP A 111 0.18 11.05 -5.58
N SER A 112 -0.01 10.41 -4.43
CA SER A 112 -0.20 11.05 -3.13
C SER A 112 0.58 10.29 -2.06
N HIS A 113 0.95 10.98 -0.99
CA HIS A 113 1.62 10.36 0.14
C HIS A 113 1.02 10.83 1.47
N SER A 114 1.17 9.99 2.47
CA SER A 114 0.70 10.25 3.82
C SER A 114 1.72 9.80 4.85
N THR A 115 1.51 10.21 6.10
CA THR A 115 2.24 9.67 7.26
C THR A 115 1.39 8.59 7.92
N PRO A 116 1.62 7.29 7.63
CA PRO A 116 0.70 6.22 8.04
C PRO A 116 0.47 6.12 9.54
N HIS A 117 1.51 6.38 10.36
CA HIS A 117 1.37 6.30 11.83
C HIS A 117 0.45 7.40 12.37
N GLU A 118 0.53 8.64 11.87
CA GLU A 118 -0.37 9.73 12.26
C GLU A 118 -1.82 9.36 11.95
N PHE A 119 -2.07 8.89 10.72
CA PHE A 119 -3.40 8.42 10.31
C PHE A 119 -3.92 7.31 11.23
N MET A 120 -3.09 6.31 11.54
CA MET A 120 -3.49 5.18 12.38
C MET A 120 -3.79 5.60 13.82
N GLU A 121 -3.00 6.52 14.40
CA GLU A 121 -3.22 7.04 15.74
C GLU A 121 -4.51 7.85 15.83
N GLU A 122 -4.73 8.76 14.89
CA GLU A 122 -5.95 9.59 14.85
C GLU A 122 -7.19 8.74 14.57
N MET A 123 -7.13 7.80 13.64
CA MET A 123 -8.23 6.88 13.33
C MET A 123 -8.58 6.03 14.56
N LYS A 124 -7.59 5.49 15.26
CA LYS A 124 -7.82 4.74 16.50
C LYS A 124 -8.50 5.59 17.56
N ALA A 125 -8.02 6.81 17.78
CA ALA A 125 -8.62 7.73 18.75
C ALA A 125 -10.07 8.06 18.38
N TYR A 126 -10.34 8.34 17.11
CA TYR A 126 -11.68 8.58 16.59
C TYR A 126 -12.62 7.40 16.82
N LEU A 127 -12.18 6.19 16.48
CA LEU A 127 -12.98 4.97 16.65
C LEU A 127 -13.31 4.70 18.11
N ILE A 128 -12.35 4.88 19.04
CA ILE A 128 -12.57 4.74 20.48
C ILE A 128 -13.62 5.76 20.95
N ALA A 129 -13.50 7.01 20.52
CA ALA A 129 -14.46 8.06 20.89
C ALA A 129 -15.88 7.76 20.36
N ASN A 130 -16.00 6.94 19.30
CA ASN A 130 -17.27 6.51 18.73
C ASN A 130 -17.70 5.09 19.19
N GLY A 131 -17.15 4.59 20.31
CA GLY A 131 -17.62 3.37 20.96
C GLY A 131 -17.02 2.06 20.42
N VAL A 132 -15.97 2.12 19.59
CA VAL A 132 -15.27 0.92 19.15
C VAL A 132 -14.31 0.44 20.24
N GLU A 133 -14.41 -0.82 20.61
CA GLU A 133 -13.53 -1.45 21.57
C GLU A 133 -12.28 -2.03 20.91
N PHE A 134 -11.12 -1.80 21.54
CA PHE A 134 -9.82 -2.32 21.08
C PHE A 134 -9.20 -3.24 22.13
N PHE A 135 -9.05 -4.51 21.80
CA PHE A 135 -8.41 -5.51 22.64
C PHE A 135 -6.93 -5.64 22.26
N SER A 136 -6.09 -4.82 22.89
CA SER A 136 -4.64 -4.86 22.67
C SER A 136 -3.98 -6.00 23.45
N ASN A 137 -2.87 -6.55 22.89
CA ASN A 137 -2.15 -7.67 23.50
C ASN A 137 -3.05 -8.90 23.72
N GLU A 138 -3.95 -9.14 22.80
CA GLU A 138 -4.88 -10.26 22.80
C GLU A 138 -4.81 -10.97 21.46
N LYS A 139 -4.47 -12.24 21.50
CA LYS A 139 -4.19 -13.03 20.28
C LYS A 139 -5.40 -13.90 19.94
N VAL A 140 -5.90 -13.77 18.72
CA VAL A 140 -6.88 -14.74 18.19
C VAL A 140 -6.20 -16.08 18.00
N ILE A 141 -6.75 -17.12 18.62
CA ILE A 141 -6.22 -18.49 18.59
C ILE A 141 -7.11 -19.45 17.81
N ASP A 142 -8.43 -19.23 17.77
CA ASP A 142 -9.37 -20.10 17.07
C ASP A 142 -10.70 -19.42 16.79
N PHE A 143 -11.63 -20.16 16.19
CA PHE A 143 -13.00 -19.75 15.88
C PHE A 143 -14.00 -20.83 16.24
N ASN A 144 -15.20 -20.44 16.68
CA ASN A 144 -16.34 -21.35 16.77
C ASN A 144 -17.16 -21.27 15.50
N ILE A 145 -17.42 -22.43 14.90
CA ILE A 145 -18.21 -22.59 13.68
C ILE A 145 -19.46 -23.40 14.01
N GLN A 146 -20.62 -22.89 13.60
CA GLN A 146 -21.88 -23.62 13.69
C GLN A 146 -22.50 -23.74 12.29
N GLY A 147 -22.49 -24.95 11.73
CA GLY A 147 -22.81 -25.17 10.32
C GLY A 147 -21.80 -24.42 9.43
N ASP A 148 -22.26 -23.49 8.60
CA ASP A 148 -21.45 -22.68 7.70
C ASP A 148 -21.19 -21.26 8.22
N LYS A 149 -21.48 -20.99 9.50
CA LYS A 149 -21.33 -19.66 10.10
C LYS A 149 -20.26 -19.63 11.18
N LEU A 150 -19.41 -18.61 11.14
CA LEU A 150 -18.56 -18.19 12.26
C LEU A 150 -19.45 -17.47 13.27
N VAL A 151 -19.50 -17.97 14.52
CA VAL A 151 -20.35 -17.39 15.57
C VAL A 151 -19.53 -16.70 16.66
N SER A 152 -18.27 -17.06 16.83
CA SER A 152 -17.39 -16.38 17.78
C SER A 152 -15.92 -16.53 17.45
N VAL A 153 -15.13 -15.60 17.98
CA VAL A 153 -13.68 -15.58 17.93
C VAL A 153 -13.15 -16.01 19.30
N ILE A 154 -12.22 -16.95 19.33
CA ILE A 154 -11.53 -17.41 20.53
C ILE A 154 -10.16 -16.73 20.59
N THR A 155 -9.92 -16.01 21.65
CA THR A 155 -8.61 -15.38 21.93
C THR A 155 -7.89 -16.17 23.04
N ASP A 156 -6.66 -15.77 23.32
CA ASP A 156 -5.91 -16.30 24.47
C ASP A 156 -6.45 -15.81 25.83
N LYS A 157 -7.46 -14.93 25.85
CA LYS A 157 -8.04 -14.35 27.08
C LYS A 157 -9.53 -14.56 27.22
N GLN A 158 -10.28 -14.58 26.11
CA GLN A 158 -11.75 -14.60 26.16
C GLN A 158 -12.38 -15.16 24.88
N LEU A 159 -13.68 -15.31 24.92
CA LEU A 159 -14.54 -15.64 23.78
C LEU A 159 -15.35 -14.40 23.42
N LEU A 160 -15.30 -14.00 22.15
CA LEU A 160 -16.00 -12.85 21.60
C LEU A 160 -17.06 -13.31 20.61
N ASN A 161 -18.32 -13.04 20.88
CA ASN A 161 -19.41 -13.29 19.95
C ASN A 161 -19.57 -12.13 19.00
N ALA A 162 -19.83 -12.40 17.72
CA ALA A 162 -20.07 -11.40 16.70
C ALA A 162 -21.02 -11.95 15.63
N ASP A 163 -21.81 -11.06 15.05
CA ASP A 163 -22.68 -11.39 13.92
C ASP A 163 -21.88 -11.50 12.62
N GLU A 164 -20.84 -10.67 12.47
CA GLU A 164 -19.94 -10.68 11.34
C GLU A 164 -18.48 -10.57 11.81
N ILE A 165 -17.57 -11.27 11.13
CA ILE A 165 -16.15 -11.33 11.46
C ILE A 165 -15.33 -11.01 10.22
N VAL A 166 -14.44 -10.02 10.34
CA VAL A 166 -13.50 -9.63 9.28
C VAL A 166 -12.07 -10.01 9.66
N LEU A 167 -11.43 -10.84 8.85
CA LEU A 167 -10.00 -11.18 9.00
C LEU A 167 -9.14 -10.13 8.31
N ALA A 168 -8.59 -9.19 9.07
CA ALA A 168 -7.69 -8.13 8.59
C ALA A 168 -6.27 -8.25 9.20
N SER A 169 -5.78 -9.48 9.35
CA SER A 169 -4.57 -9.81 10.11
C SER A 169 -3.27 -9.77 9.28
N GLY A 170 -3.28 -9.11 8.10
CA GLY A 170 -2.10 -8.91 7.27
C GLY A 170 -1.43 -10.25 6.93
N THR A 171 -0.14 -10.37 7.17
CA THR A 171 0.65 -11.57 6.87
C THR A 171 0.25 -12.82 7.66
N TRP A 172 -0.46 -12.64 8.79
CA TRP A 172 -0.99 -13.74 9.60
C TRP A 172 -2.35 -14.26 9.13
N THR A 173 -2.99 -13.61 8.14
CA THR A 173 -4.31 -13.99 7.64
C THR A 173 -4.34 -15.46 7.19
N ASN A 174 -3.29 -15.95 6.51
CA ASN A 174 -3.23 -17.35 6.08
C ASN A 174 -3.26 -18.35 7.25
N LEU A 175 -2.71 -18.00 8.41
CA LEU A 175 -2.72 -18.87 9.61
C LEU A 175 -4.13 -18.97 10.20
N LEU A 176 -4.87 -17.87 10.22
CA LEU A 176 -6.23 -17.84 10.75
C LEU A 176 -7.24 -18.38 9.76
N SER A 177 -7.13 -18.03 8.48
CA SER A 177 -8.05 -18.48 7.44
C SER A 177 -8.04 -20.01 7.23
N LYS A 178 -6.87 -20.67 7.41
CA LYS A 178 -6.78 -22.13 7.39
C LYS A 178 -7.66 -22.80 8.44
N LYS A 179 -7.89 -22.17 9.59
CA LYS A 179 -8.75 -22.70 10.66
C LYS A 179 -10.24 -22.74 10.30
N ILE A 180 -10.62 -21.92 9.34
CA ILE A 180 -11.99 -21.85 8.79
C ILE A 180 -12.09 -22.47 7.39
N GLY A 181 -11.09 -23.27 6.99
CA GLY A 181 -11.09 -23.97 5.70
C GLY A 181 -10.75 -23.11 4.48
N VAL A 182 -10.37 -21.84 4.66
CA VAL A 182 -9.99 -20.94 3.57
C VAL A 182 -8.48 -20.89 3.42
N HIS A 183 -7.97 -21.21 2.22
CA HIS A 183 -6.55 -21.18 1.90
C HIS A 183 -6.20 -19.98 1.06
N ILE A 184 -5.41 -19.07 1.63
CA ILE A 184 -4.91 -17.87 0.94
C ILE A 184 -3.40 -18.03 0.74
N LEU A 185 -2.94 -17.95 -0.52
CA LEU A 185 -1.51 -17.96 -0.83
C LEU A 185 -0.95 -16.55 -0.59
N LEU A 186 -0.36 -16.36 0.58
CA LEU A 186 0.20 -15.08 0.99
C LEU A 186 1.64 -15.28 1.47
N GLN A 187 2.57 -14.50 0.88
CA GLN A 187 3.97 -14.47 1.28
C GLN A 187 4.29 -13.11 1.92
N ALA A 188 4.85 -13.15 3.11
CA ALA A 188 5.30 -11.95 3.78
C ALA A 188 6.53 -11.34 3.08
N GLY A 189 6.51 -10.04 2.85
CA GLY A 189 7.67 -9.24 2.47
C GLY A 189 8.22 -8.47 3.67
N LYS A 190 9.53 -8.20 3.66
CA LYS A 190 10.19 -7.38 4.68
C LYS A 190 10.87 -6.19 4.01
N GLY A 191 10.52 -4.99 4.48
CA GLY A 191 11.18 -3.74 4.09
C GLY A 191 11.91 -3.12 5.27
N TYR A 192 12.85 -2.24 4.97
CA TYR A 192 13.56 -1.45 5.97
C TYR A 192 13.21 0.02 5.79
N ARG A 193 13.01 0.73 6.89
CA ARG A 193 12.77 2.17 6.90
C ARG A 193 13.82 2.83 7.80
N ILE A 194 14.39 3.93 7.29
CA ILE A 194 15.27 4.80 8.06
C ILE A 194 14.59 6.16 8.17
N ASN A 195 14.41 6.66 9.37
CA ASN A 195 13.95 8.01 9.60
C ASN A 195 15.16 8.92 9.84
N SER A 196 15.21 10.06 9.17
CA SER A 196 16.21 11.10 9.40
C SER A 196 15.54 12.31 10.03
N GLU A 197 16.18 12.89 11.04
CA GLU A 197 15.76 14.15 11.66
C GLU A 197 16.23 15.38 10.87
N GLN A 198 17.10 15.18 9.87
CA GLN A 198 17.56 16.28 9.02
C GLN A 198 16.47 16.67 8.02
N ASN A 199 16.21 17.96 7.93
CA ASN A 199 15.33 18.48 6.89
C ASN A 199 15.96 18.22 5.51
N THR A 200 15.29 17.40 4.73
CA THR A 200 15.64 17.23 3.31
C THR A 200 15.22 18.47 2.52
N LYS A 201 15.99 18.80 1.52
CA LYS A 201 15.64 19.84 0.56
C LYS A 201 14.81 19.32 -0.60
N ILE A 202 14.60 18.00 -0.65
CA ILE A 202 13.71 17.34 -1.64
C ILE A 202 12.29 17.68 -1.26
N THR A 203 11.51 18.17 -2.21
CA THR A 203 10.13 18.61 -2.00
C THR A 203 9.10 17.60 -2.47
N ILE A 204 9.48 16.73 -3.41
CA ILE A 204 8.63 15.69 -3.97
C ILE A 204 9.16 14.31 -3.57
N PRO A 205 8.30 13.38 -3.11
CA PRO A 205 8.72 12.00 -2.88
C PRO A 205 9.39 11.39 -4.11
N ALA A 206 10.53 10.73 -3.92
CA ALA A 206 11.29 10.18 -5.01
C ALA A 206 11.74 8.74 -4.74
N ILE A 207 11.73 7.91 -5.78
CA ILE A 207 12.31 6.57 -5.80
C ILE A 207 13.47 6.57 -6.77
N LEU A 208 14.60 6.03 -6.36
CA LEU A 208 15.77 5.85 -7.20
C LEU A 208 15.73 4.44 -7.78
N ALA A 209 15.68 4.35 -9.11
CA ALA A 209 15.73 3.09 -9.86
C ALA A 209 17.12 2.91 -10.50
N GLU A 210 17.73 1.75 -10.26
CA GLU A 210 19.08 1.36 -10.74
C GLU A 210 19.00 0.27 -11.79
#